data_5a8a452bfff86eef39d24ce5e2e2bf99
#
_entry.id   5a8a452bfff86eef39d24ce5e2e2bf99
#
_cell.length_a   1.000
_cell.length_b   1.000
_cell.length_c   1.000
_cell.angle_alpha   90.00
_cell.angle_beta   90.00
_cell.angle_gamma   90.00
#
_symmetry.space_group_name_H-M   'P 1'
#
loop_
_entity.id
_entity.type
_entity.pdbx_description
1 polymer ?
#
loop_
_entity_poly.entity_id
_entity_poly.type
_entity_poly.pdbx_seq_one_letter_code
_entity_poly.pdbx_strand_id
1 'polypeptide(L)'
;MSNPTITFLGAAGTVTGSRFLLQAQGSSVLIDCGMFQGEREVEALNRSLPSIDITNLAAVVLTHAHLDHCGFLPVLIKEGFKGPIYATHYTKELAGLVLRDSAHLQMDDAKYNEEPGLYNLDDVEKTLEKFKDCEFRTSIKINEEFSVTFYPAGHILGSSFIVVDVAGKKLLFTGDMGRSNHPLLAAPDSAPINGIDAVISESTYGDRIHETPVELFAHEINAALKRGGQILIPAFAIDRTEVILMALRELIEKKVIPTIPIYIDSPMAISALNYYREAVRDNVVGIKDGVSQRWANQDPFDAGALFQAFTTEESKRLNENEGPSILISASGMASGGRVVHHLAFMLPEPKNTVILVGFQAYGTRGRQLLEGATRVKIHGDWVNVAAHIANVESFSVHADGDELVDWLKPINKPSHLYLVHGEPESQMTFKTRLVKDLGWDVIVPTSGESFTL
;
A
#
# COMPACT_ATOMS: atom_id res chain seq x y z
N MET A 1 -8.91 2.92 38.13
CA MET A 1 -8.46 2.33 36.84
C MET A 1 -7.88 3.47 36.04
N SER A 2 -6.69 3.34 35.46
CA SER A 2 -6.12 4.35 34.56
C SER A 2 -6.91 4.33 33.26
N ASN A 3 -7.21 5.50 32.69
CA ASN A 3 -7.83 5.59 31.36
C ASN A 3 -6.89 4.95 30.31
N PRO A 4 -7.44 4.33 29.26
CA PRO A 4 -6.63 3.83 28.15
C PRO A 4 -5.92 4.97 27.42
N THR A 5 -4.79 4.65 26.79
CA THR A 5 -4.00 5.64 26.03
C THR A 5 -3.72 5.12 24.63
N ILE A 6 -3.53 6.04 23.69
CA ILE A 6 -2.99 5.80 22.36
C ILE A 6 -1.69 6.59 22.19
N THR A 7 -0.65 5.93 21.65
CA THR A 7 0.64 6.57 21.30
C THR A 7 0.90 6.37 19.81
N PHE A 8 1.24 7.47 19.13
CA PHE A 8 1.53 7.49 17.68
C PHE A 8 3.03 7.29 17.46
N LEU A 9 3.45 6.07 17.12
CA LEU A 9 4.87 5.70 16.98
C LEU A 9 5.38 5.81 15.53
N GLY A 10 4.49 6.12 14.59
CA GLY A 10 4.80 6.31 13.19
C GLY A 10 3.57 6.75 12.39
N ALA A 11 3.73 6.96 11.10
CA ALA A 11 2.73 7.57 10.20
C ALA A 11 2.19 8.93 10.72
N ALA A 12 2.94 9.63 11.55
CA ALA A 12 2.61 10.92 12.11
C ALA A 12 3.47 11.99 11.38
N GLY A 13 2.85 12.71 10.44
CA GLY A 13 3.54 13.63 9.52
C GLY A 13 4.30 12.95 8.38
N THR A 14 4.04 11.69 8.12
CA THR A 14 4.59 10.90 7.02
C THR A 14 3.56 9.86 6.55
N VAL A 15 3.70 9.40 5.32
CA VAL A 15 2.89 8.33 4.70
C VAL A 15 3.48 6.94 4.92
N THR A 16 4.39 6.75 5.87
CA THR A 16 5.05 5.45 6.08
C THR A 16 5.28 5.16 7.55
N GLY A 17 5.53 3.88 7.87
CA GLY A 17 5.88 3.44 9.21
C GLY A 17 4.72 3.39 10.19
N SER A 18 3.53 3.01 9.73
CA SER A 18 2.30 2.96 10.54
C SER A 18 2.45 2.08 11.77
N ARG A 19 2.36 2.69 12.97
CA ARG A 19 2.47 2.02 14.26
C ARG A 19 1.71 2.81 15.32
N PHE A 20 0.65 2.21 15.88
CA PHE A 20 -0.18 2.86 16.90
C PHE A 20 -0.29 1.96 18.13
N LEU A 21 0.23 2.40 19.27
CA LEU A 21 0.25 1.62 20.50
C LEU A 21 -0.95 1.99 21.38
N LEU A 22 -1.82 1.02 21.62
CA LEU A 22 -2.91 1.11 22.59
C LEU A 22 -2.49 0.47 23.91
N GLN A 23 -2.76 1.15 25.02
CA GLN A 23 -2.42 0.64 26.36
C GLN A 23 -3.60 0.78 27.32
N ALA A 24 -3.88 -0.28 28.07
CA ALA A 24 -4.89 -0.31 29.11
C ALA A 24 -4.52 -1.34 30.20
N GLN A 25 -4.67 -0.99 31.46
CA GLN A 25 -4.54 -1.88 32.62
C GLN A 25 -3.23 -2.72 32.65
N GLY A 26 -2.12 -2.17 32.16
CA GLY A 26 -0.83 -2.84 32.09
C GLY A 26 -0.64 -3.81 30.92
N SER A 27 -1.61 -3.89 30.02
CA SER A 27 -1.53 -4.61 28.74
C SER A 27 -1.47 -3.65 27.58
N SER A 28 -0.92 -4.07 26.45
CA SER A 28 -0.86 -3.26 25.22
C SER A 28 -1.16 -4.05 23.97
N VAL A 29 -1.66 -3.36 22.94
CA VAL A 29 -1.89 -3.89 21.59
C VAL A 29 -1.31 -2.89 20.60
N LEU A 30 -0.57 -3.39 19.61
CA LEU A 30 -0.04 -2.57 18.52
C LEU A 30 -0.93 -2.71 17.29
N ILE A 31 -1.38 -1.59 16.75
CA ILE A 31 -2.10 -1.54 15.48
C ILE A 31 -1.10 -1.17 14.40
N ASP A 32 -0.93 -2.05 13.44
CA ASP A 32 0.11 -2.04 12.41
C ASP A 32 1.53 -2.04 12.98
N CYS A 33 2.48 -2.49 12.18
CA CYS A 33 3.90 -2.55 12.53
C CYS A 33 4.73 -2.37 11.25
N GLY A 34 4.64 -1.17 10.68
CA GLY A 34 5.17 -0.85 9.37
C GLY A 34 6.62 -0.40 9.36
N MET A 35 7.25 -0.45 8.20
CA MET A 35 8.56 0.15 7.94
C MET A 35 8.43 1.60 7.47
N PHE A 36 9.35 2.43 7.89
CA PHE A 36 9.57 3.74 7.30
C PHE A 36 10.26 3.59 5.95
N GLN A 37 9.81 4.35 4.96
CA GLN A 37 10.33 4.35 3.59
C GLN A 37 10.49 5.78 3.09
N GLY A 38 11.39 6.02 2.13
CA GLY A 38 11.59 7.31 1.47
C GLY A 38 12.99 7.88 1.66
N GLU A 39 13.13 9.00 2.35
CA GLU A 39 14.42 9.64 2.61
C GLU A 39 15.25 8.83 3.62
N ARG A 40 16.59 8.91 3.50
CA ARG A 40 17.51 8.16 4.36
C ARG A 40 17.34 8.44 5.84
N GLU A 41 17.01 9.67 6.20
CA GLU A 41 16.75 10.09 7.58
C GLU A 41 15.49 9.40 8.14
N VAL A 42 14.47 9.24 7.31
CA VAL A 42 13.22 8.55 7.66
C VAL A 42 13.46 7.04 7.71
N GLU A 43 14.15 6.47 6.73
CA GLU A 43 14.49 5.04 6.72
C GLU A 43 15.39 4.64 7.89
N ALA A 44 16.26 5.54 8.36
CA ALA A 44 17.12 5.31 9.52
C ALA A 44 16.33 5.05 10.82
N LEU A 45 15.08 5.51 10.92
CA LEU A 45 14.19 5.23 12.05
C LEU A 45 13.90 3.72 12.20
N ASN A 46 14.03 2.94 11.12
CA ASN A 46 13.89 1.48 11.19
C ASN A 46 15.04 0.79 11.95
N ARG A 47 16.15 1.48 12.19
CA ARG A 47 17.28 0.96 12.97
C ARG A 47 17.10 1.11 14.48
N SER A 48 16.05 1.81 14.89
CA SER A 48 15.71 2.04 16.30
C SER A 48 14.42 1.32 16.64
N LEU A 49 14.43 0.61 17.79
CA LEU A 49 13.18 0.05 18.31
C LEU A 49 12.28 1.19 18.80
N PRO A 50 10.99 1.15 18.45
CA PRO A 50 10.04 2.05 19.07
C PRO A 50 9.95 1.80 20.58
N SER A 51 9.54 2.81 21.34
CA SER A 51 9.33 2.69 22.79
C SER A 51 8.13 1.81 23.13
N ILE A 52 8.27 0.48 22.91
CA ILE A 52 7.24 -0.52 23.18
C ILE A 52 7.80 -1.49 24.23
N ASP A 53 7.04 -1.74 25.28
CA ASP A 53 7.31 -2.86 26.18
C ASP A 53 6.84 -4.16 25.52
N ILE A 54 7.75 -4.81 24.80
CA ILE A 54 7.49 -6.04 24.04
C ILE A 54 6.99 -7.17 24.95
N THR A 55 7.39 -7.18 26.22
CA THR A 55 6.99 -8.24 27.17
C THR A 55 5.52 -8.14 27.56
N ASN A 56 4.95 -6.95 27.55
CA ASN A 56 3.55 -6.66 27.85
C ASN A 56 2.69 -6.45 26.58
N LEU A 57 3.27 -6.64 25.40
CA LEU A 57 2.54 -6.57 24.14
C LEU A 57 1.72 -7.84 23.94
N ALA A 58 0.39 -7.73 24.11
CA ALA A 58 -0.52 -8.87 24.03
C ALA A 58 -0.71 -9.36 22.58
N ALA A 59 -0.75 -8.45 21.62
CA ALA A 59 -0.96 -8.77 20.20
C ALA A 59 -0.51 -7.62 19.29
N VAL A 60 -0.33 -7.96 18.00
CA VAL A 60 -0.37 -7.01 16.89
C VAL A 60 -1.64 -7.24 16.09
N VAL A 61 -2.29 -6.17 15.64
CA VAL A 61 -3.44 -6.19 14.75
C VAL A 61 -3.04 -5.51 13.45
N LEU A 62 -3.10 -6.23 12.34
CA LEU A 62 -2.64 -5.74 11.03
C LEU A 62 -3.83 -5.39 10.15
N THR A 63 -3.90 -4.15 9.70
CA THR A 63 -4.99 -3.66 8.84
C THR A 63 -4.87 -4.18 7.41
N HIS A 64 -3.67 -4.16 6.84
CA HIS A 64 -3.39 -4.64 5.48
C HIS A 64 -1.89 -4.92 5.26
N ALA A 65 -1.55 -5.42 4.07
CA ALA A 65 -0.26 -6.05 3.81
C ALA A 65 0.81 -5.14 3.18
N HIS A 66 0.60 -3.82 3.04
CA HIS A 66 1.67 -2.95 2.55
C HIS A 66 2.85 -2.88 3.52
N LEU A 67 4.06 -2.66 2.99
CA LEU A 67 5.30 -2.73 3.76
C LEU A 67 5.37 -1.69 4.89
N ASP A 68 4.78 -0.53 4.68
CA ASP A 68 4.65 0.54 5.66
C ASP A 68 3.59 0.30 6.74
N HIS A 69 2.89 -0.85 6.68
CA HIS A 69 1.99 -1.37 7.72
C HIS A 69 2.45 -2.69 8.33
N CYS A 70 3.17 -3.56 7.59
CA CYS A 70 3.59 -4.87 8.10
C CYS A 70 5.11 -5.06 8.18
N GLY A 71 5.90 -4.23 7.50
CA GLY A 71 7.31 -4.49 7.20
C GLY A 71 8.25 -4.59 8.39
N PHE A 72 7.86 -4.09 9.56
CA PHE A 72 8.68 -4.16 10.77
C PHE A 72 8.32 -5.36 11.67
N LEU A 73 7.31 -6.14 11.33
CA LEU A 73 6.91 -7.33 12.09
C LEU A 73 8.07 -8.31 12.36
N PRO A 74 8.94 -8.65 11.36
CA PRO A 74 10.05 -9.56 11.63
C PRO A 74 11.08 -9.01 12.61
N VAL A 75 11.27 -7.68 12.65
CA VAL A 75 12.13 -7.06 13.68
C VAL A 75 11.52 -7.23 15.06
N LEU A 76 10.21 -7.03 15.20
CA LEU A 76 9.52 -7.19 16.47
C LEU A 76 9.62 -8.63 17.01
N ILE A 77 9.50 -9.63 16.13
CA ILE A 77 9.71 -11.04 16.45
C ILE A 77 11.15 -11.31 16.88
N LYS A 78 12.13 -10.80 16.14
CA LYS A 78 13.57 -10.91 16.46
C LYS A 78 13.90 -10.32 17.84
N GLU A 79 13.23 -9.24 18.21
CA GLU A 79 13.36 -8.57 19.51
C GLU A 79 12.55 -9.23 20.64
N GLY A 80 11.91 -10.36 20.36
CA GLY A 80 11.33 -11.23 21.39
C GLY A 80 9.82 -11.19 21.53
N PHE A 81 9.08 -10.55 20.62
CA PHE A 81 7.63 -10.64 20.60
C PHE A 81 7.18 -12.09 20.36
N LYS A 82 6.26 -12.57 21.19
CA LYS A 82 5.75 -13.96 21.15
C LYS A 82 4.25 -14.05 20.94
N GLY A 83 3.56 -12.92 21.01
CA GLY A 83 2.11 -12.84 20.88
C GLY A 83 1.60 -13.15 19.47
N PRO A 84 0.29 -13.24 19.28
CA PRO A 84 -0.34 -13.43 17.97
C PRO A 84 -0.33 -12.12 17.16
N ILE A 85 -0.36 -12.30 15.84
CA ILE A 85 -0.61 -11.24 14.84
C ILE A 85 -1.97 -11.54 14.23
N TYR A 86 -2.97 -10.70 14.50
CA TYR A 86 -4.31 -10.83 13.96
C TYR A 86 -4.42 -10.11 12.63
N ALA A 87 -4.88 -10.79 11.59
CA ALA A 87 -5.11 -10.25 10.26
C ALA A 87 -6.17 -11.06 9.52
N THR A 88 -6.78 -10.49 8.48
CA THR A 88 -7.61 -11.26 7.56
C THR A 88 -6.75 -12.26 6.78
N HIS A 89 -7.39 -13.31 6.24
CA HIS A 89 -6.69 -14.35 5.50
C HIS A 89 -5.80 -13.79 4.38
N TYR A 90 -6.36 -12.99 3.48
CA TYR A 90 -5.56 -12.45 2.36
C TYR A 90 -4.54 -11.40 2.79
N THR A 91 -4.79 -10.65 3.85
CA THR A 91 -3.77 -9.77 4.44
C THR A 91 -2.56 -10.58 4.91
N LYS A 92 -2.76 -11.72 5.56
CA LYS A 92 -1.67 -12.63 5.96
C LYS A 92 -0.91 -13.18 4.76
N GLU A 93 -1.61 -13.70 3.75
CA GLU A 93 -0.98 -14.29 2.57
C GLU A 93 -0.13 -13.26 1.81
N LEU A 94 -0.69 -12.05 1.58
CA LEU A 94 0.00 -10.95 0.92
C LEU A 94 1.16 -10.40 1.78
N ALA A 95 0.99 -10.30 3.12
CA ALA A 95 2.08 -9.93 4.01
C ALA A 95 3.25 -10.93 3.92
N GLY A 96 2.95 -12.21 3.76
CA GLY A 96 3.97 -13.23 3.51
C GLY A 96 4.79 -12.96 2.25
N LEU A 97 4.14 -12.53 1.16
CA LEU A 97 4.85 -12.15 -0.07
C LEU A 97 5.71 -10.91 0.14
N VAL A 98 5.14 -9.86 0.74
CA VAL A 98 5.81 -8.57 0.97
C VAL A 98 7.03 -8.74 1.87
N LEU A 99 6.89 -9.48 2.97
CA LEU A 99 7.98 -9.67 3.94
C LEU A 99 9.12 -10.51 3.36
N ARG A 100 8.83 -11.56 2.56
CA ARG A 100 9.87 -12.35 1.88
C ARG A 100 10.60 -11.53 0.84
N ASP A 101 9.89 -10.75 0.02
CA ASP A 101 10.50 -9.86 -0.98
C ASP A 101 11.39 -8.81 -0.30
N SER A 102 10.89 -8.18 0.77
CA SER A 102 11.67 -7.22 1.55
C SER A 102 12.93 -7.84 2.16
N ALA A 103 12.86 -9.08 2.69
CA ALA A 103 14.04 -9.77 3.20
C ALA A 103 15.07 -10.03 2.11
N HIS A 104 14.64 -10.45 0.90
CA HIS A 104 15.53 -10.62 -0.24
C HIS A 104 16.21 -9.32 -0.66
N LEU A 105 15.45 -8.22 -0.78
CA LEU A 105 16.00 -6.91 -1.13
C LEU A 105 17.03 -6.43 -0.09
N GLN A 106 16.74 -6.58 1.20
CA GLN A 106 17.66 -6.22 2.28
C GLN A 106 18.95 -7.08 2.26
N MET A 107 18.84 -8.36 1.94
CA MET A 107 20.01 -9.24 1.78
C MET A 107 20.88 -8.83 0.60
N ASP A 108 20.29 -8.39 -0.49
CA ASP A 108 21.03 -7.91 -1.65
C ASP A 108 21.68 -6.56 -1.37
N ASP A 109 20.97 -5.62 -0.77
CA ASP A 109 21.52 -4.33 -0.36
C ASP A 109 22.68 -4.45 0.64
N ALA A 110 22.61 -5.40 1.57
CA ALA A 110 23.65 -5.67 2.55
C ALA A 110 24.98 -6.10 1.89
N LYS A 111 24.93 -6.73 0.72
CA LYS A 111 26.13 -7.11 -0.04
C LYS A 111 26.88 -5.90 -0.63
N TYR A 112 26.16 -4.79 -0.90
CA TYR A 112 26.72 -3.59 -1.51
C TYR A 112 27.08 -2.50 -0.49
N ASN A 113 26.33 -2.40 0.62
CA ASN A 113 26.42 -1.29 1.56
C ASN A 113 27.17 -1.65 2.86
N GLU A 114 27.61 -2.90 3.03
CA GLU A 114 28.28 -3.42 4.24
C GLU A 114 27.45 -3.27 5.55
N GLU A 115 26.17 -2.92 5.42
CA GLU A 115 25.22 -2.82 6.52
C GLU A 115 24.31 -4.05 6.56
N PRO A 116 24.16 -4.72 7.72
CA PRO A 116 23.26 -5.88 7.84
C PRO A 116 21.82 -5.46 7.62
N GLY A 117 21.05 -6.32 6.93
CA GLY A 117 19.58 -6.17 6.86
C GLY A 117 18.96 -6.14 8.26
N LEU A 118 17.78 -5.56 8.37
CA LEU A 118 17.02 -5.51 9.63
C LEU A 118 16.61 -6.93 10.06
N TYR A 119 16.27 -7.77 9.09
CA TYR A 119 15.86 -9.16 9.28
C TYR A 119 16.19 -10.01 8.03
N ASN A 120 16.05 -11.30 8.16
CA ASN A 120 16.27 -12.28 7.11
C ASN A 120 15.04 -13.17 6.90
N LEU A 121 15.10 -14.14 5.97
CA LEU A 121 13.99 -15.05 5.66
C LEU A 121 13.56 -15.92 6.84
N ASP A 122 14.49 -16.35 7.70
CA ASP A 122 14.16 -17.15 8.89
C ASP A 122 13.30 -16.32 9.88
N ASP A 123 13.63 -15.02 10.04
CA ASP A 123 12.83 -14.11 10.86
C ASP A 123 11.42 -13.90 10.26
N VAL A 124 11.31 -13.87 8.92
CA VAL A 124 10.01 -13.80 8.23
C VAL A 124 9.17 -15.06 8.48
N GLU A 125 9.74 -16.26 8.32
CA GLU A 125 8.98 -17.50 8.53
C GLU A 125 8.50 -17.61 9.99
N LYS A 126 9.33 -17.25 10.97
CA LYS A 126 8.91 -17.16 12.37
C LYS A 126 7.79 -16.15 12.61
N THR A 127 7.78 -15.06 11.84
CA THR A 127 6.70 -14.05 11.88
C THR A 127 5.40 -14.65 11.36
N LEU A 128 5.44 -15.35 10.24
CA LEU A 128 4.26 -15.95 9.62
C LEU A 128 3.60 -17.04 10.50
N GLU A 129 4.37 -17.74 11.35
CA GLU A 129 3.83 -18.67 12.33
C GLU A 129 2.96 -18.00 13.41
N LYS A 130 3.10 -16.69 13.62
CA LYS A 130 2.32 -15.94 14.62
C LYS A 130 0.97 -15.45 14.13
N PHE A 131 0.74 -15.47 12.83
CA PHE A 131 -0.52 -15.01 12.28
C PHE A 131 -1.71 -15.85 12.71
N LYS A 132 -2.81 -15.16 12.99
CA LYS A 132 -4.14 -15.70 13.27
C LYS A 132 -5.12 -15.12 12.29
N ASP A 133 -5.71 -15.98 11.49
CA ASP A 133 -6.71 -15.61 10.49
C ASP A 133 -7.98 -15.08 11.18
N CYS A 134 -8.47 -13.96 10.71
CA CYS A 134 -9.63 -13.27 11.22
C CYS A 134 -10.71 -13.14 10.15
N GLU A 135 -11.95 -13.37 10.51
CA GLU A 135 -13.07 -13.15 9.62
C GLU A 135 -13.61 -11.72 9.75
N PHE A 136 -14.02 -11.16 8.64
CA PHE A 136 -14.65 -9.85 8.62
C PHE A 136 -15.95 -9.84 9.45
N ARG A 137 -16.26 -8.71 10.07
CA ARG A 137 -17.48 -8.43 10.85
C ARG A 137 -17.66 -9.35 12.08
N THR A 138 -16.59 -10.06 12.47
CA THR A 138 -16.58 -10.93 13.65
C THR A 138 -15.68 -10.33 14.71
N SER A 139 -16.21 -10.12 15.91
CA SER A 139 -15.43 -9.59 17.05
C SER A 139 -14.54 -10.66 17.64
N ILE A 140 -13.26 -10.34 17.81
CA ILE A 140 -12.23 -11.20 18.34
C ILE A 140 -11.77 -10.63 19.68
N LYS A 141 -11.92 -11.39 20.74
CA LYS A 141 -11.39 -11.04 22.06
C LYS A 141 -9.90 -11.36 22.12
N ILE A 142 -9.08 -10.33 22.30
CA ILE A 142 -7.63 -10.48 22.49
C ILE A 142 -7.35 -10.84 23.96
N ASN A 143 -7.92 -10.07 24.89
CA ASN A 143 -7.90 -10.31 26.33
C ASN A 143 -9.08 -9.59 27.02
N GLU A 144 -9.03 -9.37 28.34
CA GLU A 144 -10.14 -8.70 29.05
C GLU A 144 -10.28 -7.23 28.68
N GLU A 145 -9.20 -6.58 28.28
CA GLU A 145 -9.17 -5.14 28.00
C GLU A 145 -9.32 -4.81 26.52
N PHE A 146 -9.05 -5.78 25.62
CA PHE A 146 -9.01 -5.55 24.18
C PHE A 146 -9.83 -6.55 23.38
N SER A 147 -10.66 -6.03 22.48
CA SER A 147 -11.23 -6.79 21.38
C SER A 147 -11.15 -6.01 20.06
N VAL A 148 -11.16 -6.69 18.93
CA VAL A 148 -11.06 -6.09 17.60
C VAL A 148 -12.07 -6.70 16.66
N THR A 149 -12.60 -5.87 15.75
CA THR A 149 -13.46 -6.30 14.63
C THR A 149 -12.92 -5.72 13.35
N PHE A 150 -12.71 -6.57 12.34
CA PHE A 150 -12.23 -6.20 11.01
C PHE A 150 -13.40 -5.98 10.06
N TYR A 151 -13.33 -4.96 9.22
CA TYR A 151 -14.31 -4.64 8.18
C TYR A 151 -13.58 -4.38 6.86
N PRO A 152 -14.12 -4.80 5.69
CA PRO A 152 -13.49 -4.52 4.40
C PRO A 152 -13.21 -3.04 4.19
N ALA A 153 -11.98 -2.69 3.90
CA ALA A 153 -11.54 -1.33 3.58
C ALA A 153 -11.46 -1.05 2.08
N GLY A 154 -11.50 -2.08 1.22
CA GLY A 154 -11.51 -1.95 -0.23
C GLY A 154 -10.23 -1.38 -0.86
N HIS A 155 -9.13 -1.27 -0.10
CA HIS A 155 -7.86 -0.72 -0.54
C HIS A 155 -7.02 -1.72 -1.35
N ILE A 156 -6.69 -2.85 -0.74
CA ILE A 156 -6.09 -4.02 -1.38
C ILE A 156 -6.82 -5.28 -0.93
N LEU A 157 -6.59 -6.41 -1.59
CA LEU A 157 -7.23 -7.68 -1.23
C LEU A 157 -6.96 -8.03 0.24
N GLY A 158 -8.03 -8.24 1.01
CA GLY A 158 -7.96 -8.54 2.44
C GLY A 158 -7.84 -7.31 3.35
N SER A 159 -7.62 -6.11 2.83
CA SER A 159 -7.50 -4.89 3.63
C SER A 159 -8.73 -4.60 4.48
N SER A 160 -8.48 -4.04 5.65
CA SER A 160 -9.53 -3.76 6.63
C SER A 160 -9.37 -2.40 7.30
N PHE A 161 -10.47 -1.70 7.53
CA PHE A 161 -10.56 -0.81 8.66
C PHE A 161 -10.97 -1.63 9.89
N ILE A 162 -10.61 -1.17 11.07
CA ILE A 162 -10.85 -1.93 12.29
C ILE A 162 -11.53 -1.08 13.36
N VAL A 163 -12.36 -1.74 14.17
CA VAL A 163 -12.88 -1.15 15.41
C VAL A 163 -12.27 -1.92 16.57
N VAL A 164 -11.56 -1.21 17.44
CA VAL A 164 -10.93 -1.75 18.65
C VAL A 164 -11.72 -1.26 19.85
N ASP A 165 -12.20 -2.18 20.66
CA ASP A 165 -12.67 -1.88 22.02
C ASP A 165 -11.48 -1.99 22.96
N VAL A 166 -11.19 -0.92 23.67
CA VAL A 166 -10.11 -0.82 24.65
C VAL A 166 -10.64 -0.32 25.98
N ALA A 167 -10.80 -1.22 26.94
CA ALA A 167 -11.34 -0.91 28.26
C ALA A 167 -12.69 -0.16 28.23
N GLY A 168 -13.57 -0.51 27.30
CA GLY A 168 -14.90 0.07 27.11
C GLY A 168 -14.94 1.34 26.24
N LYS A 169 -13.80 1.76 25.69
CA LYS A 169 -13.70 2.81 24.66
C LYS A 169 -13.54 2.20 23.28
N LYS A 170 -14.28 2.69 22.29
CA LYS A 170 -14.21 2.20 20.90
C LYS A 170 -13.46 3.15 20.01
N LEU A 171 -12.37 2.65 19.43
CA LEU A 171 -11.55 3.37 18.49
C LEU A 171 -11.71 2.76 17.11
N LEU A 172 -11.89 3.62 16.12
CA LEU A 172 -11.93 3.23 14.71
C LEU A 172 -10.61 3.65 14.05
N PHE A 173 -9.90 2.68 13.47
CA PHE A 173 -8.73 2.90 12.63
C PHE A 173 -9.11 2.62 11.20
N THR A 174 -8.93 3.59 10.31
CA THR A 174 -9.25 3.39 8.89
C THR A 174 -8.29 2.41 8.22
N GLY A 175 -7.05 2.27 8.73
CA GLY A 175 -5.98 1.79 7.89
C GLY A 175 -5.93 2.65 6.64
N ASP A 176 -5.61 2.07 5.50
CA ASP A 176 -5.73 2.71 4.21
C ASP A 176 -7.08 2.37 3.58
N MET A 177 -7.82 3.41 3.18
CA MET A 177 -9.16 3.29 2.64
C MET A 177 -9.12 3.18 1.12
N GLY A 178 -9.88 2.24 0.60
CA GLY A 178 -10.02 2.04 -0.83
C GLY A 178 -11.05 2.97 -1.47
N ARG A 179 -11.06 2.95 -2.79
CA ARG A 179 -12.00 3.76 -3.61
C ARG A 179 -13.31 3.01 -3.86
N SER A 180 -14.38 3.77 -3.92
CA SER A 180 -15.71 3.25 -4.25
C SER A 180 -15.82 2.66 -5.66
N ASN A 181 -14.97 3.10 -6.59
CA ASN A 181 -14.97 2.69 -8.00
C ASN A 181 -13.91 1.63 -8.35
N HIS A 182 -13.30 0.97 -7.36
CA HIS A 182 -12.31 -0.08 -7.62
C HIS A 182 -12.87 -1.15 -8.58
N PRO A 183 -12.10 -1.62 -9.59
CA PRO A 183 -12.61 -2.54 -10.61
C PRO A 183 -12.89 -3.96 -10.08
N LEU A 184 -12.20 -4.41 -9.04
CA LEU A 184 -12.26 -5.76 -8.46
C LEU A 184 -12.86 -5.79 -7.06
N LEU A 185 -12.41 -4.86 -6.21
CA LEU A 185 -12.75 -4.88 -4.80
C LEU A 185 -14.05 -4.12 -4.54
N ALA A 186 -14.79 -4.58 -3.55
CA ALA A 186 -15.95 -3.88 -3.04
C ALA A 186 -15.53 -2.54 -2.43
N ALA A 187 -16.43 -1.56 -2.48
CA ALA A 187 -16.24 -0.33 -1.72
C ALA A 187 -16.05 -0.65 -0.22
N PRO A 188 -15.38 0.25 0.54
CA PRO A 188 -15.31 0.09 1.99
C PRO A 188 -16.69 -0.15 2.61
N ASP A 189 -16.74 -1.03 3.60
CA ASP A 189 -17.96 -1.20 4.41
C ASP A 189 -18.32 0.13 5.07
N SER A 190 -19.60 0.33 5.35
CA SER A 190 -20.04 1.48 6.14
C SER A 190 -19.50 1.40 7.56
N ALA A 191 -18.94 2.50 8.05
CA ALA A 191 -18.49 2.58 9.44
C ALA A 191 -19.67 2.44 10.42
N PRO A 192 -19.44 1.91 11.64
CA PRO A 192 -20.44 1.95 12.71
C PRO A 192 -20.84 3.39 13.02
N ILE A 193 -22.14 3.70 12.92
CA ILE A 193 -22.65 5.07 13.10
C ILE A 193 -22.49 5.54 14.55
N ASN A 194 -22.67 4.64 15.51
CA ASN A 194 -22.76 4.96 16.94
C ASN A 194 -21.65 4.32 17.76
N GLY A 195 -21.27 4.99 18.83
CA GLY A 195 -20.42 4.42 19.87
C GLY A 195 -18.93 4.45 19.54
N ILE A 196 -18.49 5.23 18.55
CA ILE A 196 -17.07 5.46 18.30
C ILE A 196 -16.62 6.66 19.15
N ASP A 197 -15.68 6.42 20.06
CA ASP A 197 -15.10 7.46 20.93
C ASP A 197 -14.04 8.28 20.22
N ALA A 198 -13.19 7.63 19.40
CA ALA A 198 -12.17 8.31 18.60
C ALA A 198 -11.99 7.63 17.23
N VAL A 199 -11.60 8.41 16.23
CA VAL A 199 -11.26 7.95 14.88
C VAL A 199 -9.80 8.25 14.60
N ILE A 200 -9.07 7.28 14.07
CA ILE A 200 -7.71 7.42 13.55
C ILE A 200 -7.79 7.20 12.03
N SER A 201 -7.62 8.28 11.26
CA SER A 201 -7.86 8.26 9.82
C SER A 201 -6.59 8.55 9.03
N GLU A 202 -6.39 7.81 7.93
CA GLU A 202 -5.44 8.20 6.91
C GLU A 202 -5.77 9.58 6.33
N SER A 203 -4.78 10.17 5.66
CA SER A 203 -4.89 11.48 5.02
C SER A 203 -4.00 11.59 3.78
N THR A 204 -3.68 10.47 3.13
CA THR A 204 -2.76 10.38 1.99
C THR A 204 -3.13 11.36 0.87
N TYR A 205 -4.40 11.38 0.49
CA TYR A 205 -4.96 12.27 -0.53
C TYR A 205 -6.02 13.23 0.04
N GLY A 206 -5.86 13.63 1.29
CA GLY A 206 -6.79 14.56 1.94
C GLY A 206 -6.87 15.95 1.31
N ASP A 207 -5.85 16.33 0.55
CA ASP A 207 -5.68 17.64 -0.11
C ASP A 207 -6.16 17.66 -1.57
N ARG A 208 -6.62 16.54 -2.15
CA ARG A 208 -6.95 16.44 -3.57
C ARG A 208 -8.12 15.52 -3.88
N ILE A 209 -8.58 15.58 -5.11
CA ILE A 209 -9.62 14.75 -5.70
C ILE A 209 -9.04 14.06 -6.93
N HIS A 210 -9.35 12.80 -7.12
CA HIS A 210 -8.90 12.02 -8.27
C HIS A 210 -9.79 12.28 -9.49
N GLU A 211 -9.37 13.18 -10.35
CA GLU A 211 -10.14 13.57 -11.55
C GLU A 211 -9.65 12.93 -12.86
N THR A 212 -8.48 12.26 -12.85
CA THR A 212 -7.83 11.83 -14.10
C THR A 212 -8.55 10.64 -14.73
N PRO A 213 -9.16 10.80 -15.92
CA PRO A 213 -9.89 9.72 -16.58
C PRO A 213 -8.95 8.67 -17.18
N VAL A 214 -9.41 7.43 -17.32
CA VAL A 214 -8.70 6.31 -17.97
C VAL A 214 -8.35 6.62 -19.44
N GLU A 215 -9.05 7.57 -20.08
CA GLU A 215 -8.78 8.09 -21.42
C GLU A 215 -7.38 8.68 -21.54
N LEU A 216 -6.84 9.33 -20.49
CA LEU A 216 -5.47 9.82 -20.49
C LEU A 216 -4.46 8.65 -20.56
N PHE A 217 -4.71 7.56 -19.86
CA PHE A 217 -3.89 6.36 -19.94
C PHE A 217 -3.85 5.79 -21.36
N ALA A 218 -5.01 5.66 -22.00
CA ALA A 218 -5.11 5.22 -23.38
C ALA A 218 -4.41 6.18 -24.35
N HIS A 219 -4.52 7.50 -24.12
CA HIS A 219 -3.84 8.53 -24.91
C HIS A 219 -2.32 8.36 -24.84
N GLU A 220 -1.76 8.24 -23.64
CA GLU A 220 -0.31 8.08 -23.43
C GLU A 220 0.23 6.80 -24.06
N ILE A 221 -0.50 5.67 -23.93
CA ILE A 221 -0.14 4.40 -24.59
C ILE A 221 -0.13 4.60 -26.12
N ASN A 222 -1.19 5.15 -26.72
CA ASN A 222 -1.25 5.34 -28.17
C ASN A 222 -0.17 6.31 -28.66
N ALA A 223 0.17 7.35 -27.90
CA ALA A 223 1.25 8.27 -28.21
C ALA A 223 2.62 7.58 -28.17
N ALA A 224 2.85 6.72 -27.18
CA ALA A 224 4.06 5.89 -27.07
C ALA A 224 4.20 4.91 -28.24
N LEU A 225 3.11 4.27 -28.63
CA LEU A 225 3.09 3.36 -29.79
C LEU A 225 3.45 4.06 -31.10
N LYS A 226 3.00 5.31 -31.28
CA LYS A 226 3.38 6.13 -32.43
C LYS A 226 4.87 6.49 -32.45
N ARG A 227 5.51 6.61 -31.28
CA ARG A 227 6.97 6.79 -31.17
C ARG A 227 7.74 5.50 -31.46
N GLY A 228 7.08 4.33 -31.38
CA GLY A 228 7.66 3.02 -31.68
C GLY A 228 8.55 2.47 -30.56
N GLY A 229 8.49 3.03 -29.36
CA GLY A 229 9.27 2.61 -28.20
C GLY A 229 8.52 1.67 -27.24
N GLN A 230 9.22 1.25 -26.21
CA GLN A 230 8.65 0.51 -25.09
C GLN A 230 7.99 1.46 -24.08
N ILE A 231 7.02 0.94 -23.34
CA ILE A 231 6.32 1.63 -22.26
C ILE A 231 6.69 0.93 -20.94
N LEU A 232 7.32 1.66 -20.02
CA LEU A 232 7.54 1.19 -18.66
C LEU A 232 6.50 1.80 -17.73
N ILE A 233 5.86 0.94 -16.94
CA ILE A 233 4.91 1.34 -15.91
C ILE A 233 5.46 0.88 -14.55
N PRO A 234 6.11 1.77 -13.79
CA PRO A 234 6.44 1.52 -12.40
C PRO A 234 5.14 1.35 -11.60
N ALA A 235 4.93 0.19 -11.00
CA ALA A 235 3.71 -0.11 -10.26
C ALA A 235 4.01 -0.84 -8.95
N PHE A 236 3.20 -0.61 -7.93
CA PHE A 236 3.22 -1.47 -6.75
C PHE A 236 2.78 -2.88 -7.16
N ALA A 237 3.47 -3.87 -6.60
CA ALA A 237 3.24 -5.27 -6.95
C ALA A 237 1.87 -5.76 -6.51
N ILE A 238 1.31 -5.18 -5.45
CA ILE A 238 0.01 -5.56 -4.90
C ILE A 238 -0.98 -4.44 -5.18
N ASP A 239 -2.07 -4.84 -5.77
CA ASP A 239 -3.24 -4.18 -6.24
C ASP A 239 -3.03 -3.25 -7.45
N ARG A 240 -2.01 -2.41 -7.47
CA ARG A 240 -1.78 -1.50 -8.59
C ARG A 240 -1.53 -2.23 -9.91
N THR A 241 -0.77 -3.31 -9.88
CA THR A 241 -0.50 -4.15 -11.05
C THR A 241 -1.80 -4.76 -11.56
N GLU A 242 -2.65 -5.27 -10.68
CA GLU A 242 -3.94 -5.88 -11.00
C GLU A 242 -4.90 -4.89 -11.64
N VAL A 243 -5.01 -3.69 -11.08
CA VAL A 243 -5.87 -2.61 -11.62
C VAL A 243 -5.41 -2.15 -12.99
N ILE A 244 -4.09 -2.01 -13.20
CA ILE A 244 -3.52 -1.65 -14.51
C ILE A 244 -3.82 -2.73 -15.54
N LEU A 245 -3.63 -4.01 -15.21
CA LEU A 245 -3.90 -5.11 -16.13
C LEU A 245 -5.37 -5.16 -16.55
N MET A 246 -6.29 -4.93 -15.60
CA MET A 246 -7.72 -4.83 -15.94
C MET A 246 -8.02 -3.65 -16.86
N ALA A 247 -7.43 -2.50 -16.59
CA ALA A 247 -7.60 -1.32 -17.46
C ALA A 247 -7.04 -1.58 -18.86
N LEU A 248 -5.86 -2.19 -18.97
CA LEU A 248 -5.28 -2.58 -20.27
C LEU A 248 -6.18 -3.56 -21.01
N ARG A 249 -6.69 -4.59 -20.32
CA ARG A 249 -7.62 -5.54 -20.88
C ARG A 249 -8.88 -4.85 -21.44
N GLU A 250 -9.49 -3.97 -20.65
CA GLU A 250 -10.69 -3.23 -21.08
C GLU A 250 -10.42 -2.36 -22.31
N LEU A 251 -9.27 -1.67 -22.36
CA LEU A 251 -8.87 -0.85 -23.51
C LEU A 251 -8.61 -1.69 -24.76
N ILE A 252 -8.03 -2.88 -24.63
CA ILE A 252 -7.81 -3.82 -25.74
C ILE A 252 -9.16 -4.40 -26.23
N GLU A 253 -10.03 -4.85 -25.34
CA GLU A 253 -11.37 -5.38 -25.68
C GLU A 253 -12.22 -4.32 -26.40
N LYS A 254 -12.16 -3.06 -25.97
CA LYS A 254 -12.83 -1.93 -26.62
C LYS A 254 -12.13 -1.43 -27.90
N LYS A 255 -10.97 -2.01 -28.26
CA LYS A 255 -10.13 -1.61 -29.40
C LYS A 255 -9.67 -0.15 -29.33
N VAL A 256 -9.54 0.42 -28.14
CA VAL A 256 -9.00 1.76 -27.92
C VAL A 256 -7.48 1.76 -28.04
N ILE A 257 -6.83 0.65 -27.64
CA ILE A 257 -5.42 0.37 -27.88
C ILE A 257 -5.29 -0.98 -28.64
N PRO A 258 -4.23 -1.18 -29.44
CA PRO A 258 -4.00 -2.47 -30.08
C PRO A 258 -3.54 -3.52 -29.07
N THR A 259 -3.71 -4.80 -29.41
CA THR A 259 -3.09 -5.90 -28.68
C THR A 259 -1.58 -5.87 -28.89
N ILE A 260 -0.83 -5.64 -27.83
CA ILE A 260 0.64 -5.64 -27.81
C ILE A 260 1.12 -6.47 -26.64
N PRO A 261 2.37 -6.98 -26.66
CA PRO A 261 2.92 -7.73 -25.54
C PRO A 261 2.90 -6.90 -24.25
N ILE A 262 2.40 -7.49 -23.16
CA ILE A 262 2.40 -6.94 -21.81
C ILE A 262 3.25 -7.87 -20.95
N TYR A 263 4.30 -7.35 -20.35
CA TYR A 263 5.20 -8.10 -19.48
C TYR A 263 5.03 -7.65 -18.04
N ILE A 264 4.90 -8.62 -17.13
CA ILE A 264 5.04 -8.38 -15.69
C ILE A 264 6.43 -8.84 -15.29
N ASP A 265 7.25 -7.91 -14.84
CA ASP A 265 8.58 -8.18 -14.32
C ASP A 265 8.70 -7.84 -12.84
N SER A 266 7.99 -8.63 -12.05
CA SER A 266 8.01 -8.63 -10.59
C SER A 266 7.54 -9.98 -10.06
N PRO A 267 8.41 -10.81 -9.47
CA PRO A 267 8.01 -12.08 -8.89
C PRO A 267 6.92 -11.95 -7.83
N MET A 268 6.98 -10.88 -7.03
CA MET A 268 5.96 -10.57 -6.02
C MET A 268 4.60 -10.27 -6.67
N ALA A 269 4.56 -9.43 -7.72
CA ALA A 269 3.32 -9.12 -8.43
C ALA A 269 2.71 -10.36 -9.10
N ILE A 270 3.54 -11.20 -9.71
CA ILE A 270 3.10 -12.46 -10.32
C ILE A 270 2.48 -13.40 -9.27
N SER A 271 3.06 -13.45 -8.08
CA SER A 271 2.53 -14.25 -6.98
C SER A 271 1.24 -13.65 -6.41
N ALA A 272 1.16 -12.33 -6.27
CA ALA A 272 -0.05 -11.63 -5.83
C ALA A 272 -1.22 -11.85 -6.77
N LEU A 273 -1.00 -11.81 -8.10
CA LEU A 273 -2.02 -12.11 -9.10
C LEU A 273 -2.71 -13.47 -8.88
N ASN A 274 -2.00 -14.48 -8.36
CA ASN A 274 -2.60 -15.79 -8.08
C ASN A 274 -3.62 -15.69 -6.93
N TYR A 275 -3.34 -14.92 -5.89
CA TYR A 275 -4.29 -14.69 -4.80
C TYR A 275 -5.52 -13.90 -5.28
N TYR A 276 -5.33 -12.89 -6.16
CA TYR A 276 -6.46 -12.16 -6.75
C TYR A 276 -7.31 -13.05 -7.66
N ARG A 277 -6.69 -13.92 -8.47
CA ARG A 277 -7.42 -14.93 -9.28
C ARG A 277 -8.23 -15.88 -8.42
N GLU A 278 -7.64 -16.36 -7.33
CA GLU A 278 -8.30 -17.23 -6.36
C GLU A 278 -9.47 -16.50 -5.69
N ALA A 279 -9.27 -15.30 -5.20
CA ALA A 279 -10.29 -14.50 -4.55
C ALA A 279 -11.48 -14.20 -5.48
N VAL A 280 -11.21 -13.88 -6.75
CA VAL A 280 -12.26 -13.68 -7.77
C VAL A 280 -12.99 -14.98 -8.08
N ARG A 281 -12.28 -16.09 -8.26
CA ARG A 281 -12.89 -17.40 -8.51
C ARG A 281 -13.80 -17.83 -7.37
N ASP A 282 -13.35 -17.66 -6.14
CA ASP A 282 -14.03 -18.15 -4.94
C ASP A 282 -15.05 -17.13 -4.37
N ASN A 283 -15.18 -15.97 -5.02
CA ASN A 283 -16.10 -14.88 -4.64
C ASN A 283 -16.02 -14.52 -3.16
N VAL A 284 -14.81 -14.30 -2.67
CA VAL A 284 -14.57 -14.04 -1.25
C VAL A 284 -15.08 -12.67 -0.82
N VAL A 285 -15.29 -12.49 0.49
CA VAL A 285 -15.68 -11.20 1.07
C VAL A 285 -14.65 -10.13 0.68
N GLY A 286 -15.11 -9.00 0.18
CA GLY A 286 -14.27 -7.91 -0.33
C GLY A 286 -14.15 -7.91 -1.85
N ILE A 287 -14.55 -8.96 -2.56
CA ILE A 287 -14.73 -8.91 -4.03
C ILE A 287 -16.06 -8.23 -4.36
N LYS A 288 -16.03 -7.33 -5.34
CA LYS A 288 -17.20 -6.58 -5.80
C LYS A 288 -18.24 -7.50 -6.43
N ASP A 289 -19.51 -7.23 -6.14
CA ASP A 289 -20.64 -7.98 -6.70
C ASP A 289 -20.59 -8.06 -8.23
N GLY A 290 -20.82 -9.27 -8.76
CA GLY A 290 -20.83 -9.54 -10.20
C GLY A 290 -19.46 -9.76 -10.82
N VAL A 291 -18.36 -9.46 -10.14
CA VAL A 291 -16.98 -9.67 -10.67
C VAL A 291 -16.73 -11.15 -10.91
N SER A 292 -17.00 -12.00 -9.95
CA SER A 292 -16.77 -13.45 -10.06
C SER A 292 -17.59 -14.08 -11.18
N GLN A 293 -18.85 -13.66 -11.35
CA GLN A 293 -19.70 -14.13 -12.45
C GLN A 293 -19.18 -13.67 -13.82
N ARG A 294 -18.76 -12.39 -13.92
CA ARG A 294 -18.19 -11.84 -15.16
C ARG A 294 -16.96 -12.62 -15.62
N TRP A 295 -16.12 -13.05 -14.69
CA TRP A 295 -14.83 -13.67 -14.97
C TRP A 295 -14.80 -15.19 -14.74
N ALA A 296 -15.95 -15.83 -14.55
CA ALA A 296 -16.03 -17.27 -14.24
C ALA A 296 -15.30 -18.19 -15.23
N ASN A 297 -15.17 -17.80 -16.51
CA ASN A 297 -14.56 -18.59 -17.57
C ASN A 297 -13.35 -17.90 -18.23
N GLN A 298 -12.85 -16.80 -17.66
CA GLN A 298 -11.76 -16.02 -18.22
C GLN A 298 -10.86 -15.48 -17.11
N ASP A 299 -9.56 -15.33 -17.41
CA ASP A 299 -8.65 -14.63 -16.51
C ASP A 299 -8.94 -13.11 -16.56
N PRO A 300 -9.29 -12.44 -15.45
CA PRO A 300 -9.56 -11.01 -15.46
C PRO A 300 -8.35 -10.16 -15.86
N PHE A 301 -7.15 -10.68 -15.77
CA PHE A 301 -5.89 -9.96 -15.95
C PHE A 301 -5.24 -10.18 -17.31
N ASP A 302 -5.63 -11.23 -18.04
CA ASP A 302 -5.02 -11.56 -19.33
C ASP A 302 -5.87 -11.06 -20.51
N ALA A 303 -5.34 -10.12 -21.24
CA ALA A 303 -5.92 -9.63 -22.51
C ALA A 303 -5.46 -10.42 -23.74
N GLY A 304 -4.86 -11.59 -23.58
CA GLY A 304 -4.36 -12.46 -24.64
C GLY A 304 -2.93 -12.17 -25.09
N ALA A 305 -2.20 -11.34 -24.35
CA ALA A 305 -0.79 -11.00 -24.64
C ALA A 305 0.02 -10.79 -23.35
N LEU A 306 -0.35 -11.43 -22.25
CA LEU A 306 0.30 -11.31 -20.95
C LEU A 306 1.44 -12.31 -20.81
N PHE A 307 2.64 -11.81 -20.49
CA PHE A 307 3.85 -12.60 -20.26
C PHE A 307 4.40 -12.28 -18.87
N GLN A 308 5.02 -13.25 -18.23
CA GLN A 308 5.56 -13.15 -16.88
C GLN A 308 7.07 -13.46 -16.90
N ALA A 309 7.88 -12.57 -16.30
CA ALA A 309 9.31 -12.77 -16.13
C ALA A 309 9.62 -13.13 -14.67
N PHE A 310 9.99 -14.38 -14.44
CA PHE A 310 10.30 -14.90 -13.10
C PHE A 310 11.79 -14.74 -12.77
N THR A 311 12.67 -14.99 -13.73
CA THR A 311 14.11 -15.02 -13.52
C THR A 311 14.78 -13.71 -13.87
N THR A 312 15.99 -13.50 -13.35
CA THR A 312 16.82 -12.35 -13.69
C THR A 312 17.22 -12.35 -15.17
N GLU A 313 17.43 -13.54 -15.76
CA GLU A 313 17.77 -13.70 -17.16
C GLU A 313 16.62 -13.33 -18.08
N GLU A 314 15.37 -13.68 -17.71
CA GLU A 314 14.17 -13.25 -18.43
C GLU A 314 13.99 -11.74 -18.34
N SER A 315 14.16 -11.16 -17.15
CA SER A 315 14.11 -9.72 -16.92
C SER A 315 15.11 -8.96 -17.79
N LYS A 316 16.37 -9.42 -17.87
CA LYS A 316 17.41 -8.79 -18.70
C LYS A 316 17.05 -8.78 -20.18
N ARG A 317 16.45 -9.87 -20.69
CA ARG A 317 16.03 -9.98 -22.10
C ARG A 317 14.95 -8.96 -22.47
N LEU A 318 14.14 -8.52 -21.52
CA LEU A 318 13.12 -7.48 -21.76
C LEU A 318 13.74 -6.14 -22.17
N ASN A 319 14.98 -5.86 -21.74
CA ASN A 319 15.72 -4.67 -22.14
C ASN A 319 16.25 -4.73 -23.59
N GLU A 320 16.33 -5.94 -24.16
CA GLU A 320 16.79 -6.18 -25.53
C GLU A 320 15.64 -6.11 -26.56
N ASN A 321 14.39 -6.00 -26.10
CA ASN A 321 13.23 -5.87 -26.98
C ASN A 321 13.26 -4.56 -27.75
N GLU A 322 13.17 -4.63 -29.09
CA GLU A 322 13.16 -3.45 -29.97
C GLU A 322 11.75 -2.96 -30.34
N GLY A 323 10.73 -3.77 -30.12
CA GLY A 323 9.36 -3.49 -30.53
C GLY A 323 8.50 -2.84 -29.44
N PRO A 324 7.34 -2.27 -29.83
CA PRO A 324 6.38 -1.76 -28.86
C PRO A 324 5.89 -2.83 -27.91
N SER A 325 6.01 -2.57 -26.62
CA SER A 325 5.53 -3.44 -25.54
C SER A 325 5.24 -2.63 -24.29
N ILE A 326 4.45 -3.18 -23.39
CA ILE A 326 4.22 -2.62 -22.05
C ILE A 326 4.96 -3.50 -21.05
N LEU A 327 5.76 -2.87 -20.21
CA LEU A 327 6.49 -3.51 -19.12
C LEU A 327 6.00 -2.94 -17.79
N ILE A 328 5.39 -3.79 -16.96
CA ILE A 328 4.95 -3.45 -15.61
C ILE A 328 5.97 -4.04 -14.63
N SER A 329 6.60 -3.19 -13.82
CA SER A 329 7.65 -3.62 -12.91
C SER A 329 7.58 -2.89 -11.56
N ALA A 330 7.81 -3.60 -10.46
CA ALA A 330 7.87 -3.02 -9.12
C ALA A 330 9.27 -2.43 -8.85
N SER A 331 9.38 -1.32 -8.12
CA SER A 331 8.42 -0.63 -7.25
C SER A 331 7.73 0.54 -7.96
N GLY A 332 6.54 0.90 -7.45
CA GLY A 332 5.71 1.98 -8.03
C GLY A 332 6.30 3.39 -7.92
N MET A 333 7.21 3.64 -6.98
CA MET A 333 7.93 4.92 -6.82
C MET A 333 9.34 4.90 -7.44
N ALA A 334 9.66 3.85 -8.22
CA ALA A 334 10.95 3.67 -8.89
C ALA A 334 12.17 3.73 -7.93
N SER A 335 11.99 3.32 -6.66
CA SER A 335 13.02 3.44 -5.62
C SER A 335 13.94 2.23 -5.55
N GLY A 336 13.48 1.03 -5.91
CA GLY A 336 14.24 -0.22 -5.84
C GLY A 336 13.70 -1.28 -6.78
N GLY A 337 14.27 -2.48 -6.76
CA GLY A 337 13.82 -3.61 -7.54
C GLY A 337 14.18 -3.54 -9.03
N ARG A 338 13.57 -4.43 -9.82
CA ARG A 338 13.85 -4.60 -11.25
C ARG A 338 13.53 -3.36 -12.10
N VAL A 339 12.55 -2.58 -11.71
CA VAL A 339 12.16 -1.34 -12.40
C VAL A 339 13.33 -0.37 -12.54
N VAL A 340 14.24 -0.33 -11.56
CA VAL A 340 15.41 0.57 -11.59
C VAL A 340 16.38 0.17 -12.69
N HIS A 341 16.55 -1.13 -12.93
CA HIS A 341 17.35 -1.63 -14.05
C HIS A 341 16.72 -1.26 -15.40
N HIS A 342 15.41 -1.43 -15.55
CA HIS A 342 14.70 -1.04 -16.78
C HIS A 342 14.81 0.47 -17.03
N LEU A 343 14.68 1.30 -15.99
CA LEU A 343 14.86 2.74 -16.12
C LEU A 343 16.24 3.10 -16.65
N ALA A 344 17.31 2.41 -16.22
CA ALA A 344 18.66 2.68 -16.70
C ALA A 344 18.79 2.49 -18.23
N PHE A 345 18.08 1.51 -18.81
CA PHE A 345 18.05 1.24 -20.24
C PHE A 345 17.06 2.11 -21.02
N MET A 346 15.90 2.40 -20.43
CA MET A 346 14.80 3.02 -21.15
C MET A 346 14.84 4.55 -21.12
N LEU A 347 15.32 5.17 -20.03
CA LEU A 347 15.35 6.63 -19.91
C LEU A 347 16.21 7.35 -20.96
N PRO A 348 17.35 6.82 -21.43
CA PRO A 348 18.16 7.50 -22.45
C PRO A 348 17.51 7.53 -23.84
N GLU A 349 16.51 6.69 -24.10
CA GLU A 349 15.92 6.49 -25.42
C GLU A 349 14.66 7.35 -25.63
N PRO A 350 14.68 8.37 -26.52
CA PRO A 350 13.56 9.31 -26.70
C PRO A 350 12.25 8.66 -27.21
N LYS A 351 12.35 7.47 -27.85
CA LYS A 351 11.17 6.73 -28.29
C LYS A 351 10.39 6.09 -27.16
N ASN A 352 11.04 5.83 -26.01
CA ASN A 352 10.44 5.15 -24.88
C ASN A 352 9.57 6.09 -24.03
N THR A 353 8.71 5.47 -23.23
CA THR A 353 7.80 6.17 -22.32
C THR A 353 7.85 5.53 -20.95
N VAL A 354 7.88 6.35 -19.90
CA VAL A 354 7.62 5.94 -18.53
C VAL A 354 6.29 6.54 -18.09
N ILE A 355 5.33 5.72 -17.72
CA ILE A 355 4.02 6.16 -17.22
C ILE A 355 3.99 5.94 -15.69
N LEU A 356 4.03 7.02 -14.94
CA LEU A 356 3.86 7.00 -13.48
C LEU A 356 2.35 6.94 -13.18
N VAL A 357 1.93 5.97 -12.38
CA VAL A 357 0.50 5.61 -12.22
C VAL A 357 -0.02 5.77 -10.78
N GLY A 358 0.74 6.42 -9.91
CA GLY A 358 0.35 6.61 -8.52
C GLY A 358 1.19 7.65 -7.82
N PHE A 359 0.93 7.80 -6.53
CA PHE A 359 1.64 8.74 -5.68
C PHE A 359 3.16 8.52 -5.76
N GLN A 360 3.89 9.63 -5.85
CA GLN A 360 5.34 9.66 -5.86
C GLN A 360 5.82 10.46 -4.64
N ALA A 361 6.23 9.75 -3.60
CA ALA A 361 6.68 10.36 -2.35
C ALA A 361 7.94 11.22 -2.57
N TYR A 362 8.07 12.26 -1.78
CA TYR A 362 9.26 13.12 -1.78
C TYR A 362 10.54 12.29 -1.56
N GLY A 363 11.63 12.68 -2.24
CA GLY A 363 12.90 11.95 -2.18
C GLY A 363 13.01 10.73 -3.11
N THR A 364 11.90 10.23 -3.68
CA THR A 364 11.92 9.08 -4.59
C THR A 364 12.35 9.44 -6.01
N ARG A 365 12.85 8.45 -6.76
CA ARG A 365 13.22 8.65 -8.17
C ARG A 365 12.00 8.92 -9.04
N GLY A 366 10.86 8.29 -8.76
CA GLY A 366 9.61 8.57 -9.43
C GLY A 366 9.20 10.04 -9.29
N ARG A 367 9.37 10.63 -8.08
CA ARG A 367 9.13 12.06 -7.84
C ARG A 367 10.08 12.95 -8.64
N GLN A 368 11.38 12.62 -8.71
CA GLN A 368 12.34 13.36 -9.52
C GLN A 368 11.96 13.37 -11.01
N LEU A 369 11.53 12.21 -11.54
CA LEU A 369 11.05 12.10 -12.93
C LEU A 369 9.80 12.94 -13.16
N LEU A 370 8.84 12.90 -12.24
CA LEU A 370 7.60 13.66 -12.28
C LEU A 370 7.88 15.18 -12.29
N GLU A 371 8.86 15.64 -11.55
CA GLU A 371 9.29 17.03 -11.46
C GLU A 371 10.16 17.49 -12.66
N GLY A 372 10.38 16.61 -13.62
CA GLY A 372 11.09 16.95 -14.86
C GLY A 372 12.62 16.90 -14.75
N ALA A 373 13.15 16.04 -13.88
CA ALA A 373 14.59 15.82 -13.81
C ALA A 373 15.16 15.42 -15.18
N THR A 374 16.19 16.12 -15.64
CA THR A 374 16.89 15.82 -16.92
C THR A 374 17.88 14.67 -16.79
N ARG A 375 18.22 14.26 -15.55
CA ARG A 375 19.03 13.09 -15.21
C ARG A 375 18.69 12.60 -13.83
N VAL A 376 18.79 11.30 -13.62
CA VAL A 376 18.57 10.65 -12.32
C VAL A 376 19.73 9.71 -11.99
N LYS A 377 19.99 9.49 -10.69
CA LYS A 377 21.06 8.59 -10.25
C LYS A 377 20.54 7.16 -10.15
N ILE A 378 21.16 6.23 -10.89
CA ILE A 378 20.83 4.80 -10.90
C ILE A 378 22.11 4.00 -10.72
N HIS A 379 22.19 3.12 -9.74
CA HIS A 379 23.35 2.27 -9.42
C HIS A 379 24.67 3.03 -9.31
N GLY A 380 24.64 4.27 -8.82
CA GLY A 380 25.82 5.12 -8.70
C GLY A 380 26.09 6.06 -9.88
N ASP A 381 25.54 5.76 -11.05
CA ASP A 381 25.75 6.51 -12.30
C ASP A 381 24.61 7.50 -12.60
N TRP A 382 24.92 8.58 -13.31
CA TRP A 382 23.94 9.53 -13.79
C TRP A 382 23.39 9.08 -15.14
N VAL A 383 22.08 8.79 -15.18
CA VAL A 383 21.34 8.40 -16.39
C VAL A 383 20.56 9.60 -16.91
N ASN A 384 20.71 9.94 -18.19
CA ASN A 384 19.95 11.01 -18.83
C ASN A 384 18.49 10.62 -19.03
N VAL A 385 17.59 11.57 -18.87
CA VAL A 385 16.14 11.38 -19.09
C VAL A 385 15.80 12.02 -20.44
N ALA A 386 15.75 11.20 -21.49
CA ALA A 386 15.30 11.57 -22.83
C ALA A 386 13.93 10.93 -23.16
N ALA A 387 13.57 9.86 -22.46
CA ALA A 387 12.26 9.22 -22.59
C ALA A 387 11.11 10.18 -22.19
N HIS A 388 9.94 9.97 -22.77
CA HIS A 388 8.74 10.70 -22.37
C HIS A 388 8.28 10.23 -20.97
N ILE A 389 8.07 11.16 -20.05
CA ILE A 389 7.54 10.90 -18.72
C ILE A 389 6.08 11.37 -18.70
N ALA A 390 5.16 10.44 -18.46
CA ALA A 390 3.74 10.72 -18.28
C ALA A 390 3.31 10.46 -16.84
N ASN A 391 2.34 11.22 -16.34
CA ASN A 391 1.69 11.02 -15.07
C ASN A 391 0.22 10.71 -15.26
N VAL A 392 -0.24 9.58 -14.74
CA VAL A 392 -1.63 9.11 -14.85
C VAL A 392 -2.12 8.68 -13.46
N GLU A 393 -2.71 9.61 -12.73
CA GLU A 393 -3.14 9.38 -11.33
C GLU A 393 -4.43 8.58 -11.19
N SER A 394 -5.06 8.15 -12.30
CA SER A 394 -6.34 7.40 -12.30
C SER A 394 -6.32 6.08 -11.53
N PHE A 395 -5.13 5.55 -11.27
CA PHE A 395 -4.93 4.23 -10.68
C PHE A 395 -4.59 4.29 -9.18
N SER A 396 -4.82 5.41 -8.52
CA SER A 396 -4.72 5.43 -7.06
C SER A 396 -5.76 4.48 -6.47
N VAL A 397 -5.33 3.66 -5.52
CA VAL A 397 -6.19 2.73 -4.78
C VAL A 397 -6.60 3.29 -3.40
N HIS A 398 -6.04 4.43 -3.00
CA HIS A 398 -6.52 5.17 -1.83
C HIS A 398 -7.74 6.01 -2.17
N ALA A 399 -8.65 6.12 -1.23
CA ALA A 399 -9.72 7.11 -1.26
C ALA A 399 -9.13 8.54 -1.31
N ASP A 400 -9.79 9.42 -2.02
CA ASP A 400 -9.47 10.84 -2.02
C ASP A 400 -10.18 11.61 -0.89
N GLY A 401 -9.92 12.91 -0.80
CA GLY A 401 -10.48 13.73 0.26
C GLY A 401 -12.01 13.77 0.28
N ASP A 402 -12.69 13.67 -0.88
CA ASP A 402 -14.15 13.62 -0.97
C ASP A 402 -14.67 12.27 -0.48
N GLU A 403 -14.09 11.16 -0.95
CA GLU A 403 -14.45 9.80 -0.58
C GLU A 403 -14.25 9.59 0.94
N LEU A 404 -13.16 10.10 1.52
CA LEU A 404 -12.91 10.05 2.98
C LEU A 404 -13.94 10.85 3.78
N VAL A 405 -14.26 12.09 3.37
CA VAL A 405 -15.30 12.90 4.04
C VAL A 405 -16.65 12.21 3.98
N ASP A 406 -17.05 11.72 2.81
CA ASP A 406 -18.35 11.06 2.63
C ASP A 406 -18.46 9.77 3.45
N TRP A 407 -17.35 9.03 3.60
CA TRP A 407 -17.30 7.82 4.42
C TRP A 407 -17.34 8.13 5.93
N LEU A 408 -16.69 9.21 6.39
CA LEU A 408 -16.67 9.64 7.78
C LEU A 408 -17.98 10.29 8.23
N LYS A 409 -18.66 11.02 7.33
CA LYS A 409 -19.84 11.85 7.62
C LYS A 409 -21.00 11.13 8.32
N PRO A 410 -21.32 9.85 8.06
CA PRO A 410 -22.38 9.15 8.77
C PRO A 410 -22.06 8.83 10.24
N ILE A 411 -20.79 8.84 10.63
CA ILE A 411 -20.36 8.53 12.00
C ILE A 411 -20.83 9.66 12.93
N ASN A 412 -21.44 9.33 14.07
CA ASN A 412 -21.71 10.32 15.10
C ASN A 412 -20.41 10.94 15.59
N LYS A 413 -20.41 12.27 15.79
CA LYS A 413 -19.21 13.03 16.18
C LYS A 413 -18.44 12.34 17.31
N PRO A 414 -17.21 11.87 17.05
CA PRO A 414 -16.33 11.32 18.09
C PRO A 414 -15.77 12.43 18.98
N SER A 415 -15.15 12.05 20.10
CA SER A 415 -14.43 13.03 20.94
C SER A 415 -13.29 13.68 20.18
N HIS A 416 -12.53 12.87 19.42
CA HIS A 416 -11.41 13.32 18.60
C HIS A 416 -11.31 12.52 17.30
N LEU A 417 -10.82 13.18 16.25
CA LEU A 417 -10.32 12.54 15.05
C LEU A 417 -8.83 12.84 14.94
N TYR A 418 -8.02 11.78 14.86
CA TYR A 418 -6.58 11.88 14.65
C TYR A 418 -6.25 11.63 13.18
N LEU A 419 -5.55 12.59 12.54
CA LEU A 419 -5.07 12.43 11.16
C LEU A 419 -3.65 11.89 11.16
N VAL A 420 -3.49 10.77 10.49
CA VAL A 420 -2.22 10.05 10.31
C VAL A 420 -2.01 9.71 8.85
N HIS A 421 -0.90 9.06 8.50
CA HIS A 421 -0.64 8.53 7.17
C HIS A 421 -0.89 9.57 6.06
N GLY A 422 -0.14 10.66 6.08
CA GLY A 422 -0.23 11.77 5.13
C GLY A 422 0.97 12.70 5.25
N GLU A 423 1.32 13.37 4.16
CA GLU A 423 2.31 14.45 4.20
C GLU A 423 1.75 15.64 5.00
N PRO A 424 2.59 16.44 5.66
CA PRO A 424 2.13 17.52 6.55
C PRO A 424 1.17 18.51 5.88
N GLU A 425 1.39 18.84 4.62
CA GLU A 425 0.53 19.76 3.86
C GLU A 425 -0.85 19.16 3.60
N SER A 426 -0.90 17.88 3.19
CA SER A 426 -2.14 17.12 2.98
C SER A 426 -2.94 17.01 4.29
N GLN A 427 -2.27 16.68 5.41
CA GLN A 427 -2.90 16.59 6.71
C GLN A 427 -3.53 17.92 7.15
N MET A 428 -2.83 19.03 6.97
CA MET A 428 -3.33 20.35 7.39
C MET A 428 -4.48 20.85 6.53
N THR A 429 -4.43 20.55 5.22
CA THR A 429 -5.52 20.85 4.28
C THR A 429 -6.75 20.04 4.64
N PHE A 430 -6.58 18.73 4.85
CA PHE A 430 -7.67 17.82 5.21
C PHE A 430 -8.27 18.16 6.60
N LYS A 431 -7.43 18.47 7.60
CA LYS A 431 -7.88 18.97 8.90
C LYS A 431 -8.81 20.18 8.75
N THR A 432 -8.39 21.17 7.97
CA THR A 432 -9.18 22.40 7.76
C THR A 432 -10.55 22.06 7.15
N ARG A 433 -10.57 21.14 6.20
CA ARG A 433 -11.78 20.66 5.56
C ARG A 433 -12.70 19.92 6.53
N LEU A 434 -12.21 18.95 7.29
CA LEU A 434 -12.99 18.16 8.25
C LEU A 434 -13.58 19.03 9.36
N VAL A 435 -12.83 19.99 9.89
CA VAL A 435 -13.33 20.96 10.86
C VAL A 435 -14.49 21.78 10.26
N LYS A 436 -14.35 22.23 9.01
CA LYS A 436 -15.39 23.01 8.33
C LYS A 436 -16.63 22.18 8.00
N ASP A 437 -16.45 20.98 7.43
CA ASP A 437 -17.55 20.21 6.83
C ASP A 437 -18.28 19.34 7.87
N LEU A 438 -17.56 18.80 8.88
CA LEU A 438 -18.10 17.93 9.91
C LEU A 438 -18.20 18.57 11.29
N GLY A 439 -17.49 19.68 11.53
CA GLY A 439 -17.43 20.34 12.84
C GLY A 439 -16.76 19.49 13.91
N TRP A 440 -15.86 18.57 13.52
CA TRP A 440 -15.17 17.66 14.43
C TRP A 440 -13.91 18.30 15.03
N ASP A 441 -13.49 17.80 16.19
CA ASP A 441 -12.19 18.13 16.78
C ASP A 441 -11.12 17.25 16.12
N VAL A 442 -10.25 17.87 15.30
CA VAL A 442 -9.26 17.18 14.47
C VAL A 442 -7.86 17.49 14.97
N ILE A 443 -7.14 16.44 15.32
CA ILE A 443 -5.76 16.49 15.83
C ILE A 443 -4.82 15.88 14.77
N VAL A 444 -3.69 16.53 14.53
CA VAL A 444 -2.58 15.96 13.76
C VAL A 444 -1.48 15.64 14.78
N PRO A 445 -1.33 14.37 15.16
CA PRO A 445 -0.35 13.98 16.16
C PRO A 445 1.08 14.03 15.61
N THR A 446 2.05 14.21 16.48
CA THR A 446 3.47 14.07 16.18
C THR A 446 3.99 12.70 16.62
N SER A 447 5.11 12.27 16.03
CA SER A 447 5.72 10.97 16.38
C SER A 447 6.12 10.93 17.85
N GLY A 448 5.69 9.88 18.56
CA GLY A 448 5.90 9.69 20.00
C GLY A 448 4.85 10.34 20.89
N GLU A 449 3.93 11.12 20.33
CA GLU A 449 2.88 11.77 21.10
C GLU A 449 1.82 10.78 21.60
N SER A 450 1.37 10.97 22.84
CA SER A 450 0.39 10.09 23.50
C SER A 450 -0.83 10.89 23.97
N PHE A 451 -2.01 10.27 23.84
CA PHE A 451 -3.28 10.84 24.25
C PHE A 451 -4.03 9.87 25.16
N THR A 452 -4.69 10.41 26.19
CA THR A 452 -5.64 9.68 27.02
C THR A 452 -7.00 9.65 26.35
N LEU A 453 -7.65 8.48 26.33
CA LEU A 453 -8.91 8.22 25.63
C LEU A 453 -10.13 8.40 26.52
#